data_acd29af992a9bd43f354c0407df2ae66
#
_entry.id   acd29af992a9bd43f354c0407df2ae66
#
_cell.length_a   1.000
_cell.length_b   1.000
_cell.length_c   1.000
_cell.angle_alpha   90.00
_cell.angle_beta   90.00
_cell.angle_gamma   90.00
#
_symmetry.space_group_name_H-M   'P 1'
#
loop_
_entity.id
_entity.type
_entity.pdbx_description
1 polymer ?
#
loop_
_entity_poly.entity_id
_entity_poly.type
_entity_poly.pdbx_seq_one_letter_code
_entity_poly.pdbx_strand_id
1 'polypeptide(L)'
;MNRTNQIEMYTLQLCSEKQKPTGDAFKIALIETIDESLSSFCNLDKEDVYLRLENTFKIKKQEIPCKIENFVDAIEQMFGVGAKLIEIKITAALHKRFPEFVFFPKEGDVDFKEYVTRLRAFMLLNL
;
A
#
# COMPACT_ATOMS: atom_id res chain seq x y z
N MET A 1 20.15 1.37 22.46
CA MET A 1 19.25 1.21 21.34
C MET A 1 19.54 2.26 20.30
N ASN A 2 19.64 1.87 19.05
CA ASN A 2 19.98 2.81 18.01
C ASN A 2 18.71 3.38 17.37
N ARG A 3 18.90 4.37 16.48
CA ARG A 3 17.76 5.04 15.85
C ARG A 3 16.98 4.14 14.91
N THR A 4 17.67 3.20 14.28
CA THR A 4 17.03 2.28 13.35
C THR A 4 15.94 1.49 14.06
N ASN A 5 16.24 1.02 15.28
CA ASN A 5 15.25 0.28 16.05
C ASN A 5 14.04 1.14 16.40
N GLN A 6 14.24 2.42 16.68
CA GLN A 6 13.11 3.31 16.95
C GLN A 6 12.23 3.50 15.74
N ILE A 7 12.82 3.65 14.58
CA ILE A 7 12.06 3.81 13.34
C ILE A 7 11.26 2.55 13.06
N GLU A 8 11.88 1.39 13.23
CA GLU A 8 11.18 0.13 13.03
C GLU A 8 10.02 -0.04 14.01
N MET A 9 10.21 0.40 15.24
CA MET A 9 9.15 0.33 16.23
C MET A 9 7.95 1.20 15.84
N TYR A 10 8.19 2.39 15.32
CA TYR A 10 7.10 3.24 14.82
C TYR A 10 6.34 2.56 13.71
N THR A 11 7.06 1.97 12.77
CA THR A 11 6.42 1.26 11.67
C THR A 11 5.57 0.11 12.19
N LEU A 12 6.11 -0.66 13.12
CA LEU A 12 5.38 -1.78 13.70
C LEU A 12 4.15 -1.30 14.46
N GLN A 13 4.25 -0.18 15.17
CA GLN A 13 3.09 0.37 15.87
C GLN A 13 2.00 0.77 14.90
N LEU A 14 2.36 1.36 13.75
CA LEU A 14 1.38 1.73 12.75
C LEU A 14 0.65 0.52 12.18
N CYS A 15 1.25 -0.66 12.29
CA CYS A 15 0.67 -1.87 11.74
C CYS A 15 0.07 -2.79 12.79
N SER A 16 0.11 -2.40 14.05
CA SER A 16 -0.43 -3.21 15.12
C SER A 16 -1.90 -2.88 15.35
N GLU A 17 -2.57 -3.72 16.12
CA GLU A 17 -3.98 -3.54 16.42
C GLU A 17 -4.27 -2.35 17.32
N LYS A 18 -3.24 -1.83 17.98
CA LYS A 18 -3.43 -0.77 18.96
C LYS A 18 -3.15 0.60 18.39
N GLN A 19 -3.35 0.76 17.11
CA GLN A 19 -2.98 1.99 16.46
C GLN A 19 -3.94 3.11 16.64
N LYS A 20 -3.42 4.30 16.35
CA LYS A 20 -4.25 5.50 16.29
C LYS A 20 -5.24 5.39 15.16
N PRO A 21 -6.42 6.05 15.27
CA PRO A 21 -7.44 5.98 14.23
C PRO A 21 -6.94 6.31 12.83
N THR A 22 -6.03 7.29 12.72
CA THR A 22 -5.49 7.69 11.43
C THR A 22 -4.70 6.56 10.76
N GLY A 23 -3.90 5.84 11.55
CA GLY A 23 -3.15 4.71 11.05
C GLY A 23 -4.07 3.61 10.58
N ASP A 24 -5.14 3.36 11.32
CA ASP A 24 -6.12 2.35 10.95
C ASP A 24 -6.87 2.76 9.68
N ALA A 25 -7.22 4.03 9.56
CA ALA A 25 -7.94 4.51 8.38
C ALA A 25 -7.10 4.33 7.12
N PHE A 26 -5.81 4.66 7.18
CA PHE A 26 -4.93 4.45 6.04
C PHE A 26 -4.81 2.98 5.69
N LYS A 27 -4.61 2.14 6.68
CA LYS A 27 -4.45 0.70 6.50
C LYS A 27 -5.68 0.09 5.85
N ILE A 28 -6.85 0.41 6.37
CA ILE A 28 -8.12 -0.09 5.85
C ILE A 28 -8.32 0.39 4.42
N ALA A 29 -8.12 1.68 4.16
CA ALA A 29 -8.32 2.24 2.84
C ALA A 29 -7.38 1.60 1.82
N LEU A 30 -6.12 1.40 2.18
CA LEU A 30 -5.16 0.80 1.26
C LEU A 30 -5.58 -0.63 0.91
N ILE A 31 -5.94 -1.43 1.90
CA ILE A 31 -6.35 -2.81 1.64
C ILE A 31 -7.62 -2.85 0.80
N GLU A 32 -8.59 -1.98 1.10
CA GLU A 32 -9.83 -1.94 0.32
C GLU A 32 -9.58 -1.52 -1.13
N THR A 33 -8.70 -0.55 -1.35
CA THR A 33 -8.38 -0.13 -2.72
C THR A 33 -7.63 -1.20 -3.49
N ILE A 34 -6.79 -1.97 -2.80
CA ILE A 34 -6.14 -3.11 -3.43
C ILE A 34 -7.18 -4.15 -3.83
N ASP A 35 -8.12 -4.47 -2.94
CA ASP A 35 -9.22 -5.39 -3.26
C ASP A 35 -9.99 -4.94 -4.48
N GLU A 36 -10.39 -3.68 -4.51
CA GLU A 36 -11.14 -3.13 -5.62
C GLU A 36 -10.36 -3.20 -6.93
N SER A 37 -9.08 -2.85 -6.86
CA SER A 37 -8.24 -2.83 -8.04
C SER A 37 -8.03 -4.22 -8.61
N LEU A 38 -7.76 -5.19 -7.76
CA LEU A 38 -7.58 -6.57 -8.22
C LEU A 38 -8.88 -7.13 -8.77
N SER A 39 -10.00 -6.80 -8.15
CA SER A 39 -11.30 -7.29 -8.60
C SER A 39 -11.72 -6.71 -9.93
N SER A 40 -11.14 -5.59 -10.35
CA SER A 40 -11.49 -4.95 -11.61
C SER A 40 -10.89 -5.66 -12.83
N PHE A 41 -9.97 -6.59 -12.62
CA PHE A 41 -9.37 -7.36 -13.70
C PHE A 41 -10.14 -8.66 -13.87
N CYS A 42 -10.73 -8.86 -15.05
CA CYS A 42 -11.61 -10.00 -15.30
C CYS A 42 -10.97 -11.36 -15.12
N ASN A 43 -9.67 -11.45 -15.40
CA ASN A 43 -8.96 -12.74 -15.35
C ASN A 43 -8.18 -12.95 -14.06
N LEU A 44 -8.42 -12.08 -13.07
CA LEU A 44 -7.65 -12.13 -11.84
C LEU A 44 -8.54 -12.56 -10.69
N ASP A 45 -8.09 -13.60 -9.97
CA ASP A 45 -8.71 -14.00 -8.73
C ASP A 45 -7.88 -13.39 -7.59
N LYS A 46 -8.44 -12.40 -6.91
CA LYS A 46 -7.70 -11.69 -5.88
C LYS A 46 -7.30 -12.61 -4.73
N GLU A 47 -8.07 -13.63 -4.44
CA GLU A 47 -7.72 -14.56 -3.39
C GLU A 47 -6.46 -15.34 -3.74
N ASP A 48 -6.30 -15.72 -5.00
CA ASP A 48 -5.07 -16.36 -5.46
C ASP A 48 -3.88 -15.42 -5.32
N VAL A 49 -4.07 -14.15 -5.62
CA VAL A 49 -3.01 -13.16 -5.48
C VAL A 49 -2.56 -13.06 -4.02
N TYR A 50 -3.52 -12.94 -3.10
CA TYR A 50 -3.18 -12.85 -1.68
C TYR A 50 -2.51 -14.12 -1.18
N LEU A 51 -3.00 -15.26 -1.64
CA LEU A 51 -2.41 -16.53 -1.25
C LEU A 51 -0.96 -16.63 -1.70
N ARG A 52 -0.69 -16.20 -2.93
CA ARG A 52 0.68 -16.21 -3.45
C ARG A 52 1.57 -15.21 -2.72
N LEU A 53 1.04 -14.06 -2.38
CA LEU A 53 1.79 -13.08 -1.58
C LEU A 53 2.20 -13.69 -0.26
N GLU A 54 1.30 -14.38 0.40
CA GLU A 54 1.62 -14.99 1.68
C GLU A 54 2.57 -16.17 1.56
N ASN A 55 2.32 -17.08 0.62
CA ASN A 55 3.09 -18.31 0.51
C ASN A 55 4.46 -18.10 -0.11
N THR A 56 4.54 -17.30 -1.17
CA THR A 56 5.78 -17.12 -1.91
C THR A 56 6.59 -15.94 -1.39
N PHE A 57 5.92 -14.83 -1.08
CA PHE A 57 6.60 -13.60 -0.72
C PHE A 57 6.55 -13.29 0.78
N LYS A 58 5.84 -14.12 1.54
CA LYS A 58 5.74 -13.99 2.99
C LYS A 58 5.12 -12.66 3.43
N ILE A 59 4.13 -12.18 2.66
CA ILE A 59 3.43 -10.95 2.97
C ILE A 59 1.96 -11.29 3.20
N LYS A 60 1.50 -11.17 4.44
CA LYS A 60 0.09 -11.36 4.74
C LYS A 60 -0.69 -10.11 4.32
N LYS A 61 -1.96 -10.31 3.98
CA LYS A 61 -2.81 -9.21 3.50
C LYS A 61 -2.76 -8.02 4.44
N GLN A 62 -2.88 -8.26 5.74
CA GLN A 62 -2.89 -7.19 6.73
C GLN A 62 -1.54 -6.50 6.88
N GLU A 63 -0.47 -7.13 6.40
CA GLU A 63 0.88 -6.58 6.50
C GLU A 63 1.25 -5.68 5.33
N ILE A 64 0.45 -5.70 4.27
CA ILE A 64 0.78 -4.93 3.06
C ILE A 64 1.05 -3.46 3.36
N PRO A 65 0.23 -2.76 4.17
CA PRO A 65 0.51 -1.34 4.44
C PRO A 65 1.87 -1.07 5.06
N CYS A 66 2.44 -2.05 5.74
CA CYS A 66 3.75 -1.91 6.39
C CYS A 66 4.89 -2.41 5.53
N LYS A 67 4.57 -3.12 4.46
CA LYS A 67 5.56 -3.76 3.60
C LYS A 67 5.34 -3.35 2.14
N ILE A 68 5.13 -2.06 1.93
CA ILE A 68 4.79 -1.54 0.60
C ILE A 68 5.88 -1.88 -0.43
N GLU A 69 7.14 -1.71 -0.07
CA GLU A 69 8.22 -2.02 -1.02
C GLU A 69 8.22 -3.50 -1.40
N ASN A 70 8.04 -4.35 -0.40
CA ASN A 70 7.98 -5.79 -0.66
C ASN A 70 6.76 -6.14 -1.49
N PHE A 71 5.62 -5.48 -1.23
CA PHE A 71 4.41 -5.70 -1.99
C PHE A 71 4.61 -5.32 -3.46
N VAL A 72 5.20 -4.15 -3.71
CA VAL A 72 5.45 -3.69 -5.07
C VAL A 72 6.36 -4.66 -5.80
N ASP A 73 7.45 -5.08 -5.14
CA ASP A 73 8.37 -6.03 -5.75
C ASP A 73 7.67 -7.34 -6.10
N ALA A 74 6.82 -7.82 -5.20
CA ALA A 74 6.08 -9.06 -5.43
C ALA A 74 5.12 -8.93 -6.61
N ILE A 75 4.37 -7.82 -6.67
CA ILE A 75 3.44 -7.58 -7.77
C ILE A 75 4.18 -7.52 -9.10
N GLU A 76 5.34 -6.89 -9.11
CA GLU A 76 6.16 -6.81 -10.33
C GLU A 76 6.66 -8.19 -10.76
N GLN A 77 7.03 -9.03 -9.81
CA GLN A 77 7.45 -10.38 -10.13
C GLN A 77 6.29 -11.24 -10.64
N MET A 78 5.10 -11.03 -10.08
CA MET A 78 3.94 -11.83 -10.47
C MET A 78 3.35 -11.41 -11.82
N PHE A 79 3.33 -10.11 -12.10
CA PHE A 79 2.59 -9.58 -13.25
C PHE A 79 3.46 -8.87 -14.27
N GLY A 80 4.74 -8.70 -13.99
CA GLY A 80 5.62 -8.01 -14.93
C GLY A 80 5.11 -6.62 -15.24
N VAL A 81 4.99 -6.30 -16.53
CA VAL A 81 4.53 -4.97 -16.94
C VAL A 81 3.10 -4.69 -16.51
N GLY A 82 2.31 -5.72 -16.25
CA GLY A 82 0.94 -5.55 -15.77
C GLY A 82 0.86 -4.95 -14.37
N ALA A 83 1.94 -5.06 -13.60
CA ALA A 83 1.97 -4.50 -12.26
C ALA A 83 1.72 -2.99 -12.27
N LYS A 84 2.20 -2.30 -13.30
CA LYS A 84 2.00 -0.86 -13.41
C LYS A 84 0.53 -0.50 -13.47
N LEU A 85 -0.27 -1.28 -14.19
CA LEU A 85 -1.71 -1.04 -14.27
C LEU A 85 -2.37 -1.21 -12.91
N ILE A 86 -1.95 -2.22 -12.17
CA ILE A 86 -2.48 -2.45 -10.82
C ILE A 86 -2.15 -1.26 -9.93
N GLU A 87 -0.91 -0.79 -9.99
CA GLU A 87 -0.46 0.35 -9.18
C GLU A 87 -1.24 1.60 -9.53
N ILE A 88 -1.47 1.85 -10.82
CA ILE A 88 -2.24 3.01 -11.26
C ILE A 88 -3.66 2.95 -10.74
N LYS A 89 -4.29 1.78 -10.80
CA LYS A 89 -5.66 1.62 -10.30
C LYS A 89 -5.75 1.85 -8.80
N ILE A 90 -4.79 1.35 -8.05
CA ILE A 90 -4.78 1.56 -6.60
C ILE A 90 -4.59 3.04 -6.29
N THR A 91 -3.69 3.71 -6.99
CA THR A 91 -3.43 5.13 -6.79
C THR A 91 -4.70 5.95 -7.08
N ALA A 92 -5.38 5.64 -8.17
CA ALA A 92 -6.61 6.34 -8.53
C ALA A 92 -7.70 6.13 -7.49
N ALA A 93 -7.83 4.91 -6.97
CA ALA A 93 -8.82 4.61 -5.95
C ALA A 93 -8.51 5.32 -4.65
N LEU A 94 -7.23 5.39 -4.28
CA LEU A 94 -6.82 6.13 -3.09
C LEU A 94 -7.08 7.62 -3.24
N HIS A 95 -6.82 8.16 -4.42
CA HIS A 95 -7.09 9.58 -4.66
C HIS A 95 -8.56 9.92 -4.53
N LYS A 96 -9.45 9.02 -4.94
CA LYS A 96 -10.88 9.22 -4.75
C LYS A 96 -11.26 9.28 -3.27
N ARG A 97 -10.58 8.51 -2.45
CA ARG A 97 -10.86 8.48 -1.01
C ARG A 97 -10.25 9.65 -0.26
N PHE A 98 -9.12 10.15 -0.76
CA PHE A 98 -8.38 11.22 -0.10
C PHE A 98 -8.09 12.34 -1.10
N PRO A 99 -9.13 13.00 -1.61
CA PRO A 99 -8.94 14.02 -2.66
C PRO A 99 -8.19 15.25 -2.17
N GLU A 100 -8.16 15.50 -0.87
CA GLU A 100 -7.43 16.64 -0.32
C GLU A 100 -5.91 16.42 -0.35
N PHE A 101 -5.44 15.17 -0.54
CA PHE A 101 -4.03 14.92 -0.69
C PHE A 101 -3.64 15.09 -2.16
N VAL A 102 -2.87 16.14 -2.44
CA VAL A 102 -2.42 16.45 -3.79
C VAL A 102 -0.96 16.07 -3.91
N PHE A 103 -0.66 15.22 -4.90
CA PHE A 103 0.69 14.72 -5.12
C PHE A 103 1.16 15.09 -6.52
N PHE A 104 2.27 15.81 -6.59
CA PHE A 104 2.88 16.20 -7.85
C PHE A 104 4.21 15.47 -8.02
N PRO A 105 4.29 14.44 -8.86
CA PRO A 105 5.55 13.75 -9.10
C PRO A 105 6.52 14.66 -9.84
N LYS A 106 7.80 14.55 -9.49
CA LYS A 106 8.82 15.44 -10.06
C LYS A 106 9.09 15.16 -11.54
N GLU A 107 8.87 13.94 -11.97
CA GLU A 107 9.25 13.53 -13.32
C GLU A 107 8.07 13.07 -14.16
N GLY A 108 6.89 13.45 -13.79
CA GLY A 108 5.71 13.15 -14.58
C GLY A 108 5.10 11.78 -14.37
N ASP A 109 5.87 10.80 -13.97
CA ASP A 109 5.36 9.48 -13.67
C ASP A 109 5.08 9.32 -12.20
N VAL A 110 3.94 8.70 -11.88
CA VAL A 110 3.57 8.44 -10.49
C VAL A 110 4.31 7.20 -10.01
N ASP A 111 5.14 7.37 -8.98
CA ASP A 111 5.77 6.26 -8.31
C ASP A 111 4.83 5.82 -7.19
N PHE A 112 4.29 4.61 -7.33
CA PHE A 112 3.33 4.08 -6.38
C PHE A 112 3.88 4.08 -4.94
N LYS A 113 5.13 3.64 -4.77
CA LYS A 113 5.73 3.61 -3.44
C LYS A 113 5.79 5.00 -2.82
N GLU A 114 6.20 5.98 -3.60
CA GLU A 114 6.30 7.35 -3.12
C GLU A 114 4.92 7.90 -2.80
N TYR A 115 3.95 7.67 -3.68
CA TYR A 115 2.59 8.14 -3.44
C TYR A 115 2.04 7.61 -2.12
N VAL A 116 2.16 6.31 -1.90
CA VAL A 116 1.63 5.68 -0.70
C VAL A 116 2.35 6.18 0.55
N THR A 117 3.66 6.32 0.47
CA THR A 117 4.46 6.81 1.59
C THR A 117 4.07 8.24 1.96
N ARG A 118 3.89 9.09 0.97
CA ARG A 118 3.53 10.48 1.21
C ARG A 118 2.09 10.61 1.70
N LEU A 119 1.18 9.78 1.19
CA LEU A 119 -0.20 9.77 1.67
C LEU A 119 -0.26 9.39 3.14
N ARG A 120 0.49 8.35 3.52
CA ARG A 120 0.54 7.94 4.92
C ARG A 120 1.03 9.08 5.80
N ALA A 121 2.11 9.74 5.38
CA ALA A 121 2.65 10.87 6.14
C ALA A 121 1.65 12.00 6.24
N PHE A 122 0.95 12.30 5.15
CA PHE A 122 -0.09 13.33 5.13
C PHE A 122 -1.17 13.03 6.14
N MET A 123 -1.65 11.79 6.17
CA MET A 123 -2.70 11.40 7.10
C MET A 123 -2.25 11.48 8.56
N LEU A 124 -0.99 11.12 8.81
CA LEU A 124 -0.46 11.20 10.18
C LEU A 124 -0.28 12.64 10.64
N LEU A 125 0.05 13.54 9.72
CA LEU A 125 0.25 14.95 10.07
C LEU A 125 -1.06 15.71 10.24
N ASN A 126 -2.15 15.20 9.70
CA ASN A 126 -3.44 15.88 9.71
C ASN A 126 -4.43 15.21 10.67
N LEU A 127 -3.92 14.77 11.79
CA LEU A 127 -4.74 14.23 12.87
C LEU A 127 -5.61 15.29 13.53
#